data_8c9cb49d2e44dca808325f777ec3bf8a
#
_entry.id   8c9cb49d2e44dca808325f777ec3bf8a
#
_cell.length_a   1.000
_cell.length_b   1.000
_cell.length_c   1.000
_cell.angle_alpha   90.00
_cell.angle_beta   90.00
_cell.angle_gamma   90.00
#
_symmetry.space_group_name_H-M   'P 1'
#
loop_
_entity.id
_entity.type
_entity.pdbx_description
1 polymer ?
#
loop_
_entity_poly.entity_id
_entity_poly.type
_entity_poly.pdbx_seq_one_letter_code
_entity_poly.pdbx_strand_id
1 'polypeptide(L)'
;MIANGSLVSIGQNQQKASRWLQKAIGMKKRSSMLTERNSRGAPPRYSVTAPPTLAECKNNDELIELWLHGKSPHSQRAYRRDVGYFLGFIEMKPLPLVVLNDVQAFASAIEAQGYSSNTILRRLSAVKSLLSYGHRIGVLPVNVGAPLTAPKGKETLGERILTESQVLTMIALTPNVRDRILIRFLYAVGCRVSELCQLKWRDLTEASHGCGQVTLFGKGRKTRTVIFSAETWGLIQSLHGDASFDDPVFASRKGKGKGHLDPSYVRQIVVEAARRAGIQGKVSPHWLRHSHASHALERGTPISLVQSTLGHASVATTGLYLHARPTDSSALHLPV
;
A
#
# COMPACT_ATOMS: atom_id res chain seq x y z
N MET A 1 -18.13 -26.11 41.41
CA MET A 1 -18.93 -26.24 40.18
C MET A 1 -19.22 -24.86 39.60
N ILE A 2 -18.29 -24.23 38.89
CA ILE A 2 -18.53 -23.10 37.99
C ILE A 2 -17.30 -23.03 37.06
N ALA A 3 -17.32 -23.69 35.91
CA ALA A 3 -16.27 -23.54 34.88
C ALA A 3 -16.66 -24.07 33.48
N ASN A 4 -17.93 -24.25 33.13
CA ASN A 4 -18.28 -24.83 31.81
C ASN A 4 -19.07 -23.90 30.87
N GLY A 5 -19.33 -22.63 31.23
CA GLY A 5 -20.11 -21.72 30.37
C GLY A 5 -19.30 -20.94 29.31
N SER A 6 -18.00 -20.73 29.51
CA SER A 6 -17.21 -19.82 28.67
C SER A 6 -16.62 -20.47 27.42
N LEU A 7 -16.37 -21.75 27.39
CA LEU A 7 -15.73 -22.45 26.25
C LEU A 7 -16.71 -22.75 25.11
N VAL A 8 -17.99 -22.94 25.39
CA VAL A 8 -19.01 -23.19 24.36
C VAL A 8 -19.33 -21.95 23.53
N SER A 9 -19.29 -20.77 24.13
CA SER A 9 -19.51 -19.48 23.42
C SER A 9 -18.42 -19.16 22.42
N ILE A 10 -17.15 -19.47 22.72
CA ILE A 10 -16.01 -19.21 21.85
C ILE A 10 -16.03 -20.11 20.60
N GLY A 11 -16.38 -21.36 20.75
CA GLY A 11 -16.48 -22.32 19.63
C GLY A 11 -17.61 -21.98 18.63
N GLN A 12 -18.74 -21.50 19.11
CA GLN A 12 -19.86 -21.08 18.25
C GLN A 12 -19.57 -19.83 17.44
N ASN A 13 -18.83 -18.90 18.00
CA ASN A 13 -18.39 -17.67 17.30
C ASN A 13 -17.33 -17.97 16.22
N GLN A 14 -16.43 -18.93 16.44
CA GLN A 14 -15.46 -19.36 15.44
C GLN A 14 -16.12 -20.05 14.23
N GLN A 15 -17.12 -20.91 14.47
CA GLN A 15 -17.86 -21.54 13.38
C GLN A 15 -18.72 -20.56 12.58
N LYS A 16 -19.34 -19.58 13.24
CA LYS A 16 -20.09 -18.51 12.57
C LYS A 16 -19.17 -17.62 11.72
N ALA A 17 -17.98 -17.25 12.21
CA ALA A 17 -17.00 -16.48 11.46
C ALA A 17 -16.48 -17.21 10.21
N SER A 18 -16.24 -18.53 10.29
CA SER A 18 -15.79 -19.34 9.15
C SER A 18 -16.88 -19.51 8.09
N ARG A 19 -18.15 -19.70 8.47
CA ARG A 19 -19.29 -19.73 7.54
C ARG A 19 -19.51 -18.40 6.84
N TRP A 20 -19.28 -17.29 7.54
CA TRP A 20 -19.41 -15.96 6.92
C TRP A 20 -18.28 -15.69 5.90
N LEU A 21 -17.06 -16.16 6.16
CA LEU A 21 -15.94 -16.07 5.21
C LEU A 21 -16.27 -16.80 3.89
N GLN A 22 -16.86 -17.98 3.97
CA GLN A 22 -17.28 -18.73 2.78
C GLN A 22 -18.41 -18.02 2.02
N LYS A 23 -19.34 -17.36 2.72
CA LYS A 23 -20.42 -16.57 2.12
C LYS A 23 -19.93 -15.29 1.46
N ALA A 24 -18.96 -14.59 2.06
CA ALA A 24 -18.32 -13.40 1.50
C ALA A 24 -17.51 -13.69 0.22
N ILE A 25 -16.93 -14.89 0.12
CA ILE A 25 -16.23 -15.37 -1.09
C ILE A 25 -17.25 -15.71 -2.20
N GLY A 26 -18.44 -16.21 -1.84
CA GLY A 26 -19.51 -16.54 -2.78
C GLY A 26 -20.22 -15.33 -3.40
N MET A 27 -20.24 -14.18 -2.73
CA MET A 27 -20.87 -12.95 -3.24
C MET A 27 -20.09 -12.27 -4.39
N LYS A 28 -18.88 -12.74 -4.72
CA LYS A 28 -18.08 -12.21 -5.83
C LYS A 28 -18.60 -12.54 -7.24
N LYS A 29 -19.68 -13.35 -7.37
CA LYS A 29 -20.19 -13.84 -8.66
C LYS A 29 -21.51 -13.24 -9.14
N ARG A 30 -22.10 -12.25 -8.44
CA ARG A 30 -23.40 -11.66 -8.84
C ARG A 30 -23.44 -10.14 -8.83
N SER A 31 -22.52 -9.49 -9.51
CA SER A 31 -22.67 -8.05 -9.79
C SER A 31 -22.12 -7.73 -11.17
N SER A 32 -22.74 -8.30 -12.18
CA SER A 32 -22.65 -7.83 -13.56
C SER A 32 -24.04 -7.95 -14.16
N MET A 33 -24.77 -6.86 -14.16
CA MET A 33 -25.86 -6.50 -15.08
C MET A 33 -26.73 -5.46 -14.38
N LEU A 34 -26.61 -4.25 -14.87
CA LEU A 34 -27.71 -3.33 -15.15
C LEU A 34 -27.12 -2.00 -15.61
N THR A 35 -26.94 -1.91 -16.92
CA THR A 35 -26.86 -0.64 -17.64
C THR A 35 -28.28 -0.24 -18.03
N GLU A 36 -28.77 0.86 -17.49
CA GLU A 36 -29.85 1.60 -18.12
C GLU A 36 -29.48 3.06 -18.25
N ARG A 37 -29.67 3.53 -19.50
CA ARG A 37 -29.61 4.93 -19.94
C ARG A 37 -30.67 5.75 -19.23
N ASN A 38 -30.32 6.96 -18.79
CA ASN A 38 -31.33 7.98 -18.84
C ASN A 38 -30.80 9.39 -19.11
N SER A 39 -31.59 10.05 -19.87
CA SER A 39 -31.64 11.31 -20.57
C SER A 39 -31.27 12.56 -19.74
N ARG A 40 -30.77 13.54 -20.49
CA ARG A 40 -30.45 14.92 -20.12
C ARG A 40 -31.60 15.62 -19.38
N GLY A 41 -31.35 16.07 -18.15
CA GLY A 41 -32.18 17.00 -17.41
C GLY A 41 -31.36 18.21 -16.95
N ALA A 42 -31.99 19.39 -16.94
CA ALA A 42 -31.43 20.68 -16.57
C ALA A 42 -30.88 20.67 -15.13
N PRO A 43 -29.88 21.52 -14.80
CA PRO A 43 -29.26 21.54 -13.47
C PRO A 43 -30.31 21.93 -12.41
N PRO A 44 -30.29 21.27 -11.23
CA PRO A 44 -31.23 21.55 -10.16
C PRO A 44 -31.04 22.99 -9.62
N ARG A 45 -32.14 23.74 -9.51
CA ARG A 45 -32.16 25.01 -8.80
C ARG A 45 -32.01 24.74 -7.30
N TYR A 46 -30.89 25.15 -6.71
CA TYR A 46 -30.71 25.11 -5.26
C TYR A 46 -31.62 26.17 -4.61
N SER A 47 -32.69 25.74 -3.96
CA SER A 47 -33.40 26.61 -3.01
C SER A 47 -32.62 26.62 -1.69
N VAL A 48 -32.18 27.79 -1.28
CA VAL A 48 -31.53 28.00 0.03
C VAL A 48 -32.62 27.96 1.09
N THR A 49 -32.87 26.76 1.64
CA THR A 49 -33.75 26.61 2.79
C THR A 49 -33.02 25.71 3.82
N ALA A 50 -32.76 26.28 4.99
CA ALA A 50 -32.21 25.74 6.20
C ALA A 50 -30.75 25.19 6.09
N PRO A 51 -29.92 25.33 7.14
CA PRO A 51 -28.62 24.65 7.11
C PRO A 51 -28.86 23.16 6.90
N PRO A 52 -28.08 22.52 6.00
CA PRO A 52 -28.28 21.11 5.73
C PRO A 52 -28.10 20.37 7.05
N THR A 53 -29.15 19.72 7.51
CA THR A 53 -29.06 18.65 8.49
C THR A 53 -27.98 17.72 7.98
N LEU A 54 -26.86 17.61 8.69
CA LEU A 54 -25.74 16.78 8.39
C LEU A 54 -26.26 15.41 7.93
N ALA A 55 -25.88 14.98 6.76
CA ALA A 55 -26.39 13.87 5.96
C ALA A 55 -27.18 12.83 6.76
N GLU A 56 -28.48 12.69 6.48
CA GLU A 56 -29.30 11.58 6.96
C GLU A 56 -28.80 10.28 6.30
N CYS A 57 -27.92 9.56 6.99
CA CYS A 57 -27.52 8.22 6.58
C CYS A 57 -28.57 7.22 7.08
N LYS A 58 -29.30 6.61 6.18
CA LYS A 58 -30.36 5.64 6.48
C LYS A 58 -29.80 4.29 6.88
N ASN A 59 -28.57 3.97 6.50
CA ASN A 59 -27.93 2.67 6.72
C ASN A 59 -26.39 2.78 6.76
N ASN A 60 -25.74 1.66 7.13
CA ASN A 60 -24.29 1.58 7.20
C ASN A 60 -23.60 1.83 5.85
N ASP A 61 -24.21 1.40 4.73
CA ASP A 61 -23.61 1.50 3.41
C ASP A 61 -23.52 2.96 2.95
N GLU A 62 -24.55 3.76 3.20
CA GLU A 62 -24.53 5.21 2.90
C GLU A 62 -23.41 5.93 3.66
N LEU A 63 -23.23 5.63 4.94
CA LEU A 63 -22.16 6.21 5.73
C LEU A 63 -20.77 5.80 5.19
N ILE A 64 -20.63 4.53 4.78
CA ILE A 64 -19.40 4.01 4.18
C ILE A 64 -19.10 4.70 2.85
N GLU A 65 -20.09 4.89 1.98
CA GLU A 65 -19.89 5.58 0.70
C GLU A 65 -19.44 7.03 0.93
N LEU A 66 -20.10 7.76 1.84
CA LEU A 66 -19.70 9.12 2.21
C LEU A 66 -18.26 9.16 2.75
N TRP A 67 -17.90 8.23 3.65
CA TRP A 67 -16.54 8.15 4.20
C TRP A 67 -15.49 7.80 3.15
N LEU A 68 -15.84 7.01 2.14
CA LEU A 68 -14.95 6.62 1.05
C LEU A 68 -14.83 7.68 -0.04
N HIS A 69 -15.75 8.65 -0.07
CA HIS A 69 -15.75 9.70 -1.09
C HIS A 69 -14.41 10.45 -1.13
N GLY A 70 -13.90 10.71 -2.31
CA GLY A 70 -12.61 11.40 -2.52
C GLY A 70 -11.35 10.55 -2.27
N LYS A 71 -11.49 9.32 -1.78
CA LYS A 71 -10.34 8.39 -1.68
C LYS A 71 -10.06 7.71 -3.02
N SER A 72 -8.79 7.33 -3.26
CA SER A 72 -8.44 6.61 -4.48
C SER A 72 -9.19 5.27 -4.60
N PRO A 73 -9.49 4.78 -5.83
CA PRO A 73 -10.19 3.50 -6.02
C PRO A 73 -9.53 2.31 -5.32
N HIS A 74 -8.19 2.31 -5.25
CA HIS A 74 -7.45 1.30 -4.52
C HIS A 74 -7.70 1.39 -3.00
N SER A 75 -7.66 2.59 -2.43
CA SER A 75 -7.96 2.82 -1.00
C SER A 75 -9.39 2.48 -0.67
N GLN A 76 -10.36 2.85 -1.53
CA GLN A 76 -11.77 2.52 -1.34
C GLN A 76 -11.98 1.00 -1.26
N ARG A 77 -11.39 0.22 -2.19
CA ARG A 77 -11.48 -1.24 -2.17
C ARG A 77 -10.87 -1.86 -0.91
N ALA A 78 -9.71 -1.35 -0.48
CA ALA A 78 -9.04 -1.84 0.72
C ALA A 78 -9.86 -1.54 1.98
N TYR A 79 -10.30 -0.31 2.15
CA TYR A 79 -11.06 0.13 3.32
C TYR A 79 -12.44 -0.52 3.39
N ARG A 80 -13.15 -0.63 2.25
CA ARG A 80 -14.44 -1.33 2.18
C ARG A 80 -14.30 -2.78 2.65
N ARG A 81 -13.25 -3.47 2.20
CA ARG A 81 -12.98 -4.84 2.66
C ARG A 81 -12.71 -4.91 4.15
N ASP A 82 -11.89 -3.98 4.68
CA ASP A 82 -11.51 -3.99 6.10
C ASP A 82 -12.70 -3.68 7.01
N VAL A 83 -13.53 -2.69 6.65
CA VAL A 83 -14.79 -2.38 7.36
C VAL A 83 -15.80 -3.52 7.19
N GLY A 84 -15.86 -4.17 6.02
CA GLY A 84 -16.71 -5.34 5.79
C GLY A 84 -16.42 -6.50 6.76
N TYR A 85 -15.15 -6.71 7.16
CA TYR A 85 -14.81 -7.67 8.20
C TYR A 85 -15.40 -7.29 9.56
N PHE A 86 -15.36 -6.01 9.90
CA PHE A 86 -15.94 -5.52 11.15
C PHE A 86 -17.47 -5.64 11.15
N LEU A 87 -18.14 -5.16 10.09
CA LEU A 87 -19.61 -5.27 9.97
C LEU A 87 -20.10 -6.71 10.02
N GLY A 88 -19.38 -7.62 9.36
CA GLY A 88 -19.69 -9.04 9.44
C GLY A 88 -19.52 -9.63 10.84
N PHE A 89 -18.50 -9.18 11.59
CA PHE A 89 -18.27 -9.61 12.96
C PHE A 89 -19.40 -9.17 13.90
N ILE A 90 -19.91 -7.94 13.73
CA ILE A 90 -21.01 -7.39 14.51
C ILE A 90 -22.38 -7.71 13.93
N GLU A 91 -22.50 -8.71 13.03
CA GLU A 91 -23.73 -9.18 12.40
C GLU A 91 -24.55 -8.03 11.73
N MET A 92 -23.86 -7.11 11.06
CA MET A 92 -24.44 -5.93 10.38
C MET A 92 -25.21 -4.97 11.30
N LYS A 93 -24.91 -4.98 12.59
CA LYS A 93 -25.46 -4.04 13.59
C LYS A 93 -25.36 -2.59 13.06
N PRO A 94 -26.43 -1.78 13.18
CA PRO A 94 -26.37 -0.37 12.78
C PRO A 94 -25.23 0.36 13.49
N LEU A 95 -24.41 1.10 12.76
CA LEU A 95 -23.23 1.79 13.32
C LEU A 95 -23.55 2.76 14.47
N PRO A 96 -24.71 3.47 14.49
CA PRO A 96 -25.11 4.27 15.64
C PRO A 96 -25.32 3.48 16.95
N LEU A 97 -25.56 2.18 16.87
CA LEU A 97 -25.76 1.30 18.03
C LEU A 97 -24.49 0.55 18.44
N VAL A 98 -23.39 0.73 17.73
CA VAL A 98 -22.10 0.11 18.06
C VAL A 98 -21.55 0.73 19.33
N VAL A 99 -21.12 -0.12 20.26
CA VAL A 99 -20.50 0.27 21.53
C VAL A 99 -19.01 -0.10 21.57
N LEU A 100 -18.28 0.44 22.52
CA LEU A 100 -16.83 0.19 22.66
C LEU A 100 -16.52 -1.31 22.75
N ASN A 101 -17.35 -2.10 23.46
CA ASN A 101 -17.17 -3.52 23.60
C ASN A 101 -17.22 -4.28 22.24
N ASP A 102 -18.03 -3.84 21.28
CA ASP A 102 -18.08 -4.44 19.93
C ASP A 102 -16.72 -4.28 19.22
N VAL A 103 -16.11 -3.09 19.37
CA VAL A 103 -14.82 -2.77 18.71
C VAL A 103 -13.66 -3.50 19.40
N GLN A 104 -13.69 -3.60 20.72
CA GLN A 104 -12.70 -4.36 21.51
C GLN A 104 -12.80 -5.88 21.23
N ALA A 105 -14.01 -6.42 21.21
CA ALA A 105 -14.24 -7.82 20.87
C ALA A 105 -13.76 -8.15 19.45
N PHE A 106 -13.99 -7.25 18.49
CA PHE A 106 -13.44 -7.39 17.13
C PHE A 106 -11.91 -7.38 17.12
N ALA A 107 -11.28 -6.47 17.87
CA ALA A 107 -9.82 -6.41 17.97
C ALA A 107 -9.25 -7.73 18.51
N SER A 108 -9.81 -8.26 19.63
CA SER A 108 -9.40 -9.54 20.19
C SER A 108 -9.64 -10.71 19.24
N ALA A 109 -10.77 -10.70 18.50
CA ALA A 109 -11.09 -11.76 17.55
C ALA A 109 -10.10 -11.82 16.37
N ILE A 110 -9.68 -10.66 15.80
CA ILE A 110 -8.71 -10.65 14.71
C ILE A 110 -7.28 -10.98 15.19
N GLU A 111 -6.94 -10.71 16.46
CA GLU A 111 -5.70 -11.15 17.09
C GLU A 111 -5.68 -12.67 17.25
N ALA A 112 -6.75 -13.24 17.79
CA ALA A 112 -6.89 -14.69 17.99
C ALA A 112 -6.86 -15.49 16.67
N GLN A 113 -7.24 -14.88 15.55
CA GLN A 113 -7.17 -15.48 14.20
C GLN A 113 -5.75 -15.55 13.62
N GLY A 114 -4.73 -15.06 14.32
CA GLY A 114 -3.33 -15.14 13.89
C GLY A 114 -2.98 -14.22 12.72
N TYR A 115 -3.74 -13.16 12.48
CA TYR A 115 -3.35 -12.16 11.49
C TYR A 115 -2.07 -11.44 11.89
N SER A 116 -1.27 -11.04 10.90
CA SER A 116 -0.08 -10.22 11.18
C SER A 116 -0.45 -8.90 11.85
N SER A 117 0.42 -8.39 12.74
CA SER A 117 0.23 -7.11 13.45
C SER A 117 -0.11 -5.96 12.51
N ASN A 118 0.52 -5.91 11.33
CA ASN A 118 0.22 -4.89 10.30
C ASN A 118 -1.20 -5.03 9.70
N THR A 119 -1.71 -6.25 9.57
CA THR A 119 -3.07 -6.49 9.10
C THR A 119 -4.08 -6.08 10.16
N ILE A 120 -3.82 -6.40 11.42
CA ILE A 120 -4.64 -6.01 12.57
C ILE A 120 -4.68 -4.49 12.66
N LEU A 121 -3.51 -3.83 12.68
CA LEU A 121 -3.38 -2.37 12.73
C LEU A 121 -4.16 -1.69 11.59
N ARG A 122 -4.05 -2.19 10.36
CA ARG A 122 -4.73 -1.61 9.19
C ARG A 122 -6.24 -1.73 9.30
N ARG A 123 -6.77 -2.90 9.71
CA ARG A 123 -8.21 -3.13 9.90
C ARG A 123 -8.78 -2.24 11.00
N LEU A 124 -8.13 -2.21 12.16
CA LEU A 124 -8.55 -1.35 13.27
C LEU A 124 -8.49 0.13 12.91
N SER A 125 -7.45 0.56 12.19
CA SER A 125 -7.35 1.94 11.70
C SER A 125 -8.48 2.30 10.74
N ALA A 126 -8.91 1.39 9.87
CA ALA A 126 -10.04 1.61 8.97
C ALA A 126 -11.35 1.78 9.74
N VAL A 127 -11.62 0.89 10.73
CA VAL A 127 -12.80 0.96 11.59
C VAL A 127 -12.80 2.25 12.41
N LYS A 128 -11.69 2.58 13.08
CA LYS A 128 -11.54 3.84 13.84
C LYS A 128 -11.79 5.06 12.97
N SER A 129 -11.25 5.06 11.74
CA SER A 129 -11.43 6.15 10.79
C SER A 129 -12.88 6.32 10.36
N LEU A 130 -13.61 5.23 10.12
CA LEU A 130 -15.04 5.27 9.80
C LEU A 130 -15.86 5.82 10.98
N LEU A 131 -15.64 5.28 12.18
CA LEU A 131 -16.36 5.71 13.39
C LEU A 131 -16.08 7.19 13.71
N SER A 132 -14.82 7.62 13.59
CA SER A 132 -14.44 9.03 13.76
C SER A 132 -15.09 9.93 12.71
N TYR A 133 -15.18 9.48 11.46
CA TYR A 133 -15.85 10.22 10.40
C TYR A 133 -17.35 10.35 10.67
N GLY A 134 -18.03 9.24 11.01
CA GLY A 134 -19.46 9.23 11.29
C GLY A 134 -19.83 10.12 12.49
N HIS A 135 -18.99 10.14 13.53
CA HIS A 135 -19.17 11.05 14.66
C HIS A 135 -18.97 12.52 14.26
N ARG A 136 -17.93 12.83 13.48
CA ARG A 136 -17.64 14.20 13.04
C ARG A 136 -18.75 14.80 12.18
N ILE A 137 -19.46 13.98 11.37
CA ILE A 137 -20.60 14.44 10.56
C ILE A 137 -21.95 14.35 11.29
N GLY A 138 -21.97 13.95 12.57
CA GLY A 138 -23.16 13.90 13.42
C GLY A 138 -24.05 12.66 13.24
N VAL A 139 -23.66 11.70 12.39
CA VAL A 139 -24.40 10.44 12.20
C VAL A 139 -24.24 9.48 13.38
N LEU A 140 -23.06 9.48 14.01
CA LEU A 140 -22.80 8.67 15.21
C LEU A 140 -22.79 9.59 16.45
N PRO A 141 -23.53 9.23 17.52
CA PRO A 141 -23.60 10.06 18.73
C PRO A 141 -22.26 10.14 19.46
N VAL A 142 -21.47 9.06 19.39
CA VAL A 142 -20.17 8.94 20.09
C VAL A 142 -19.14 8.27 19.18
N ASN A 143 -17.88 8.71 19.26
CA ASN A 143 -16.76 8.03 18.62
C ASN A 143 -16.23 6.91 19.53
N VAL A 144 -16.90 5.77 19.50
CA VAL A 144 -16.51 4.57 20.30
C VAL A 144 -15.18 3.96 19.89
N GLY A 145 -14.65 4.34 18.74
CA GLY A 145 -13.32 3.90 18.28
C GLY A 145 -12.15 4.70 18.87
N ALA A 146 -12.41 5.89 19.45
CA ALA A 146 -11.36 6.76 19.94
C ALA A 146 -10.51 6.12 21.08
N PRO A 147 -11.09 5.47 22.09
CA PRO A 147 -10.34 4.88 23.20
C PRO A 147 -9.51 3.65 22.79
N LEU A 148 -9.78 3.05 21.63
CA LEU A 148 -9.10 1.82 21.22
C LEU A 148 -7.64 2.09 20.87
N THR A 149 -6.72 1.46 21.58
CA THR A 149 -5.30 1.46 21.26
C THR A 149 -5.00 0.34 20.28
N ALA A 150 -4.51 0.69 19.10
CA ALA A 150 -4.07 -0.33 18.14
C ALA A 150 -2.72 -0.92 18.59
N PRO A 151 -2.48 -2.22 18.41
CA PRO A 151 -1.19 -2.83 18.75
C PRO A 151 -0.08 -2.17 17.94
N LYS A 152 1.07 -1.95 18.58
CA LYS A 152 2.26 -1.47 17.87
C LYS A 152 2.71 -2.54 16.87
N GLY A 153 2.87 -2.15 15.60
CA GLY A 153 3.45 -3.04 14.59
C GLY A 153 4.88 -3.43 14.97
N LYS A 154 5.28 -4.67 14.68
CA LYS A 154 6.71 -5.04 14.79
C LYS A 154 7.49 -4.23 13.78
N GLU A 155 8.55 -3.56 14.22
CA GLU A 155 9.54 -2.95 13.35
C GLU A 155 10.37 -4.07 12.71
N THR A 156 10.05 -4.39 11.46
CA THR A 156 10.75 -5.41 10.67
C THR A 156 11.50 -4.79 9.49
N LEU A 157 11.82 -3.50 9.57
CA LEU A 157 12.46 -2.80 8.47
C LEU A 157 13.86 -3.36 8.17
N GLY A 158 14.67 -3.62 9.21
CA GLY A 158 16.00 -4.19 9.06
C GLY A 158 16.00 -5.54 8.33
N GLU A 159 14.97 -6.37 8.58
CA GLU A 159 14.79 -7.67 7.92
C GLU A 159 14.45 -7.55 6.43
N ARG A 160 14.07 -6.35 5.96
CA ARG A 160 13.65 -6.07 4.59
C ARG A 160 14.68 -5.30 3.77
N ILE A 161 15.87 -5.10 4.31
CA ILE A 161 16.99 -4.48 3.62
C ILE A 161 17.91 -5.60 3.13
N LEU A 162 18.00 -5.75 1.82
CA LEU A 162 18.95 -6.66 1.19
C LEU A 162 20.36 -6.08 1.31
N THR A 163 21.39 -6.94 1.36
CA THR A 163 22.78 -6.49 1.20
C THR A 163 23.04 -6.08 -0.25
N GLU A 164 24.06 -5.26 -0.49
CA GLU A 164 24.44 -4.90 -1.87
C GLU A 164 24.78 -6.14 -2.70
N SER A 165 25.54 -7.09 -2.11
CA SER A 165 25.86 -8.36 -2.76
C SER A 165 24.60 -9.12 -3.17
N GLN A 166 23.59 -9.20 -2.30
CA GLN A 166 22.30 -9.83 -2.63
C GLN A 166 21.61 -9.14 -3.80
N VAL A 167 21.56 -7.80 -3.81
CA VAL A 167 20.94 -7.05 -4.93
C VAL A 167 21.70 -7.29 -6.23
N LEU A 168 23.02 -7.22 -6.21
CA LEU A 168 23.86 -7.45 -7.39
C LEU A 168 23.70 -8.89 -7.90
N THR A 169 23.64 -9.87 -7.02
CA THR A 169 23.39 -11.28 -7.37
C THR A 169 22.00 -11.46 -8.02
N MET A 170 20.96 -10.82 -7.47
CA MET A 170 19.63 -10.82 -8.10
C MET A 170 19.67 -10.29 -9.53
N ILE A 171 20.39 -9.17 -9.74
CA ILE A 171 20.56 -8.56 -11.06
C ILE A 171 21.31 -9.54 -12.00
N ALA A 172 22.46 -10.05 -11.56
CA ALA A 172 23.33 -10.91 -12.36
C ALA A 172 22.65 -12.22 -12.78
N LEU A 173 21.93 -12.87 -11.86
CA LEU A 173 21.26 -14.14 -12.11
C LEU A 173 19.88 -14.02 -12.80
N THR A 174 19.46 -12.81 -13.17
CA THR A 174 18.21 -12.61 -13.93
C THR A 174 18.50 -12.76 -15.44
N PRO A 175 18.04 -13.85 -16.10
CA PRO A 175 18.42 -14.16 -17.48
C PRO A 175 17.79 -13.21 -18.50
N ASN A 176 16.58 -12.74 -18.24
CA ASN A 176 15.87 -11.84 -19.14
C ASN A 176 16.43 -10.43 -19.03
N VAL A 177 16.91 -9.86 -20.14
CA VAL A 177 17.56 -8.53 -20.19
C VAL A 177 16.65 -7.44 -19.66
N ARG A 178 15.39 -7.35 -20.11
CA ARG A 178 14.42 -6.36 -19.63
C ARG A 178 14.22 -6.48 -18.12
N ASP A 179 14.02 -7.69 -17.61
CA ASP A 179 13.73 -7.93 -16.18
C ASP A 179 14.96 -7.63 -15.30
N ARG A 180 16.16 -7.91 -15.82
CA ARG A 180 17.42 -7.54 -15.17
C ARG A 180 17.58 -6.02 -15.06
N ILE A 181 17.33 -5.29 -16.15
CA ILE A 181 17.37 -3.82 -16.16
C ILE A 181 16.29 -3.23 -15.26
N LEU A 182 15.10 -3.84 -15.23
CA LEU A 182 14.00 -3.45 -14.35
C LEU A 182 14.39 -3.54 -12.86
N ILE A 183 15.02 -4.65 -12.42
CA ILE A 183 15.47 -4.82 -11.03
C ILE A 183 16.55 -3.79 -10.71
N ARG A 184 17.52 -3.60 -11.62
CA ARG A 184 18.55 -2.57 -11.47
C ARG A 184 17.94 -1.18 -11.32
N PHE A 185 16.96 -0.83 -12.14
CA PHE A 185 16.29 0.47 -12.10
C PHE A 185 15.50 0.68 -10.80
N LEU A 186 14.77 -0.35 -10.33
CA LEU A 186 14.08 -0.29 -9.03
C LEU A 186 15.04 0.03 -7.89
N TYR A 187 16.22 -0.57 -7.90
CA TYR A 187 17.25 -0.34 -6.89
C TYR A 187 17.93 1.02 -7.08
N ALA A 188 18.39 1.36 -8.29
CA ALA A 188 19.15 2.57 -8.56
C ALA A 188 18.34 3.86 -8.34
N VAL A 189 17.04 3.83 -8.67
CA VAL A 189 16.14 5.00 -8.59
C VAL A 189 15.29 5.00 -7.32
N GLY A 190 15.12 3.85 -6.67
CA GLY A 190 14.28 3.72 -5.50
C GLY A 190 12.80 4.02 -5.75
N CYS A 191 12.31 3.90 -6.99
CA CYS A 191 10.92 4.20 -7.35
C CYS A 191 9.92 3.16 -6.80
N ARG A 192 8.65 3.55 -6.71
CA ARG A 192 7.57 2.61 -6.37
C ARG A 192 7.25 1.73 -7.58
N VAL A 193 6.80 0.50 -7.32
CA VAL A 193 6.43 -0.43 -8.40
C VAL A 193 5.36 0.16 -9.33
N SER A 194 4.40 0.92 -8.81
CA SER A 194 3.37 1.58 -9.62
C SER A 194 3.94 2.71 -10.50
N GLU A 195 4.95 3.43 -10.02
CA GLU A 195 5.66 4.46 -10.78
C GLU A 195 6.45 3.82 -11.93
N LEU A 196 7.18 2.75 -11.64
CA LEU A 196 7.89 1.98 -12.67
C LEU A 196 6.95 1.44 -13.75
N CYS A 197 5.81 0.85 -13.37
CA CYS A 197 4.85 0.29 -14.33
C CYS A 197 4.22 1.35 -15.24
N GLN A 198 4.13 2.61 -14.81
CA GLN A 198 3.55 3.70 -15.58
C GLN A 198 4.59 4.51 -16.38
N LEU A 199 5.88 4.20 -16.21
CA LEU A 199 6.98 4.93 -16.82
C LEU A 199 6.94 4.81 -18.34
N LYS A 200 7.00 5.96 -19.02
CA LYS A 200 7.05 6.09 -20.46
C LYS A 200 8.40 6.65 -20.90
N TRP A 201 8.76 6.45 -22.15
CA TRP A 201 10.02 6.98 -22.70
C TRP A 201 10.13 8.50 -22.58
N ARG A 202 9.05 9.25 -22.73
CA ARG A 202 9.03 10.70 -22.54
C ARG A 202 9.37 11.17 -21.12
N ASP A 203 9.31 10.28 -20.12
CA ASP A 203 9.61 10.60 -18.72
C ASP A 203 11.12 10.46 -18.43
N LEU A 204 11.89 10.00 -19.41
CA LEU A 204 13.34 9.79 -19.35
C LEU A 204 14.06 10.78 -20.25
N THR A 205 15.13 11.38 -19.73
CA THR A 205 16.01 12.25 -20.49
C THR A 205 17.47 12.01 -20.11
N GLU A 206 18.39 12.38 -20.97
CA GLU A 206 19.79 12.44 -20.61
C GLU A 206 20.07 13.64 -19.71
N ALA A 207 20.89 13.45 -18.70
CA ALA A 207 21.43 14.48 -17.82
C ALA A 207 22.92 14.68 -18.09
N SER A 208 23.56 15.58 -17.35
CA SER A 208 24.99 15.85 -17.46
C SER A 208 25.84 14.58 -17.33
N HIS A 209 26.98 14.55 -18.01
CA HIS A 209 27.95 13.45 -17.95
C HIS A 209 27.42 12.09 -18.38
N GLY A 210 26.47 12.06 -19.32
CA GLY A 210 25.87 10.82 -19.82
C GLY A 210 24.97 10.10 -18.81
N CYS A 211 24.68 10.71 -17.66
CA CYS A 211 23.73 10.20 -16.68
C CYS A 211 22.31 10.20 -17.23
N GLY A 212 21.45 9.32 -16.70
CA GLY A 212 20.03 9.37 -16.99
C GLY A 212 19.27 10.16 -15.95
N GLN A 213 18.17 10.76 -16.36
CA GLN A 213 17.22 11.44 -15.50
C GLN A 213 15.82 10.89 -15.72
N VAL A 214 15.07 10.68 -14.65
CA VAL A 214 13.69 10.25 -14.73
C VAL A 214 12.77 11.18 -13.95
N THR A 215 11.63 11.52 -14.54
CA THR A 215 10.53 12.22 -13.85
C THR A 215 9.49 11.17 -13.40
N LEU A 216 9.27 11.08 -12.11
CA LEU A 216 8.35 10.13 -11.48
C LEU A 216 7.10 10.85 -10.96
N PHE A 217 5.94 10.27 -11.24
CA PHE A 217 4.63 10.78 -10.84
C PHE A 217 4.12 10.01 -9.62
N GLY A 218 4.18 10.64 -8.46
CA GLY A 218 3.79 10.06 -7.18
C GLY A 218 2.34 10.28 -6.78
N LYS A 219 1.97 9.78 -5.61
CA LYS A 219 0.63 9.97 -5.03
C LYS A 219 0.32 11.46 -4.84
N GLY A 220 -0.89 11.88 -5.22
CA GLY A 220 -1.34 13.28 -5.08
C GLY A 220 -0.78 14.21 -6.15
N ARG A 221 -0.44 13.70 -7.34
CA ARG A 221 0.13 14.45 -8.48
C ARG A 221 1.46 15.14 -8.17
N LYS A 222 2.16 14.72 -7.10
CA LYS A 222 3.51 15.22 -6.82
C LYS A 222 4.48 14.56 -7.76
N THR A 223 5.26 15.37 -8.45
CA THR A 223 6.36 14.91 -9.32
C THR A 223 7.69 15.03 -8.58
N ARG A 224 8.63 14.17 -8.94
CA ARG A 224 10.02 14.28 -8.54
C ARG A 224 10.93 13.79 -9.65
N THR A 225 12.09 14.40 -9.72
CA THR A 225 13.13 14.03 -10.68
C THR A 225 14.25 13.31 -9.94
N VAL A 226 14.74 12.22 -10.54
CA VAL A 226 15.85 11.43 -9.99
C VAL A 226 16.89 11.25 -11.09
N ILE A 227 18.16 11.58 -10.77
CA ILE A 227 19.31 11.33 -11.64
C ILE A 227 19.93 10.01 -11.25
N PHE A 228 20.34 9.20 -12.23
CA PHE A 228 20.95 7.91 -12.04
C PHE A 228 22.13 7.69 -13.01
N SER A 229 22.99 6.73 -12.71
CA SER A 229 24.28 6.54 -13.36
C SER A 229 24.19 6.35 -14.88
N ALA A 230 25.24 6.80 -15.59
CA ALA A 230 25.41 6.62 -17.04
C ALA A 230 25.34 5.15 -17.46
N GLU A 231 25.89 4.23 -16.66
CA GLU A 231 25.81 2.79 -16.93
C GLU A 231 24.35 2.31 -16.93
N THR A 232 23.56 2.72 -15.94
CA THR A 232 22.12 2.36 -15.88
C THR A 232 21.36 3.01 -17.04
N TRP A 233 21.72 4.24 -17.42
CA TRP A 233 21.14 4.93 -18.59
C TRP A 233 21.38 4.16 -19.87
N GLY A 234 22.62 3.79 -20.17
CA GLY A 234 22.95 3.01 -21.37
C GLY A 234 22.20 1.66 -21.44
N LEU A 235 22.04 0.97 -20.30
CA LEU A 235 21.25 -0.24 -20.23
C LEU A 235 19.76 0.00 -20.52
N ILE A 236 19.19 1.11 -20.03
CA ILE A 236 17.79 1.45 -20.32
C ILE A 236 17.64 1.78 -21.80
N GLN A 237 18.53 2.59 -22.36
CA GLN A 237 18.51 2.95 -23.79
C GLN A 237 18.55 1.70 -24.69
N SER A 238 19.25 0.63 -24.30
CA SER A 238 19.27 -0.62 -25.06
C SER A 238 17.89 -1.30 -25.17
N LEU A 239 16.90 -0.90 -24.36
CA LEU A 239 15.52 -1.39 -24.45
C LEU A 239 14.66 -0.55 -25.42
N HIS A 240 15.13 0.60 -25.88
CA HIS A 240 14.32 1.56 -26.63
C HIS A 240 13.84 0.97 -27.96
N GLY A 241 14.75 0.43 -28.77
CA GLY A 241 14.43 -0.05 -30.11
C GLY A 241 13.60 0.98 -30.89
N ASP A 242 12.49 0.53 -31.48
CA ASP A 242 11.55 1.37 -32.22
C ASP A 242 10.40 1.90 -31.35
N ALA A 243 10.59 2.05 -30.03
CA ALA A 243 9.56 2.55 -29.14
C ALA A 243 9.30 4.06 -29.36
N SER A 244 8.04 4.45 -29.30
CA SER A 244 7.65 5.88 -29.32
C SER A 244 7.75 6.50 -27.92
N PHE A 245 7.72 7.84 -27.86
CA PHE A 245 7.75 8.59 -26.61
C PHE A 245 6.65 8.18 -25.61
N ASP A 246 5.50 7.78 -26.11
CA ASP A 246 4.35 7.38 -25.29
C ASP A 246 4.33 5.90 -24.91
N ASP A 247 5.21 5.11 -25.49
CA ASP A 247 5.34 3.70 -25.15
C ASP A 247 5.92 3.51 -23.74
N PRO A 248 5.52 2.43 -23.03
CA PRO A 248 6.11 2.11 -21.74
C PRO A 248 7.57 1.68 -21.86
N VAL A 249 8.44 2.15 -20.97
CA VAL A 249 9.86 1.75 -20.90
C VAL A 249 9.99 0.24 -20.65
N PHE A 250 9.20 -0.28 -19.75
CA PHE A 250 9.14 -1.72 -19.45
C PHE A 250 7.83 -2.29 -20.00
N ALA A 251 7.85 -2.63 -21.29
CA ALA A 251 6.67 -3.12 -21.98
C ALA A 251 6.30 -4.56 -21.60
N SER A 252 4.99 -4.84 -21.55
CA SER A 252 4.46 -6.19 -21.43
C SER A 252 4.64 -6.94 -22.76
N ARG A 253 4.96 -8.24 -22.68
CA ARG A 253 5.02 -9.13 -23.83
C ARG A 253 3.67 -9.80 -24.14
N LYS A 254 2.66 -9.61 -23.29
CA LYS A 254 1.33 -10.19 -23.44
C LYS A 254 0.40 -9.21 -24.16
N GLY A 255 -0.27 -9.71 -25.21
CA GLY A 255 -1.26 -8.96 -25.99
C GLY A 255 -0.73 -8.40 -27.32
N LYS A 256 -1.64 -7.84 -28.13
CA LYS A 256 -1.36 -7.29 -29.47
C LYS A 256 -0.75 -5.87 -29.45
N GLY A 257 -0.24 -5.40 -28.31
CA GLY A 257 0.33 -4.06 -28.19
C GLY A 257 1.35 -3.95 -27.08
N LYS A 258 2.15 -2.89 -27.09
CA LYS A 258 3.15 -2.55 -26.07
C LYS A 258 2.45 -1.99 -24.82
N GLY A 259 1.76 -2.85 -24.04
CA GLY A 259 1.06 -2.45 -22.81
C GLY A 259 2.01 -2.27 -21.63
N HIS A 260 1.56 -1.53 -20.62
CA HIS A 260 2.25 -1.41 -19.34
C HIS A 260 2.33 -2.74 -18.59
N LEU A 261 3.42 -2.95 -17.84
CA LEU A 261 3.50 -4.08 -16.91
C LEU A 261 2.49 -3.92 -15.77
N ASP A 262 1.89 -5.05 -15.37
CA ASP A 262 1.10 -5.09 -14.14
C ASP A 262 2.01 -5.14 -12.90
N PRO A 263 1.72 -4.39 -11.83
CA PRO A 263 2.50 -4.41 -10.59
C PRO A 263 2.63 -5.81 -9.96
N SER A 264 1.66 -6.70 -10.16
CA SER A 264 1.72 -8.08 -9.66
C SER A 264 2.77 -8.89 -10.42
N TYR A 265 2.89 -8.65 -11.74
CA TYR A 265 3.90 -9.31 -12.57
C TYR A 265 5.32 -8.82 -12.23
N VAL A 266 5.51 -7.51 -12.01
CA VAL A 266 6.80 -6.98 -11.52
C VAL A 266 7.17 -7.61 -10.18
N ARG A 267 6.20 -7.82 -9.29
CA ARG A 267 6.44 -8.53 -8.03
C ARG A 267 6.92 -9.96 -8.26
N GLN A 268 6.32 -10.69 -9.22
CA GLN A 268 6.75 -12.05 -9.57
C GLN A 268 8.19 -12.06 -10.09
N ILE A 269 8.58 -11.09 -10.95
CA ILE A 269 9.96 -10.93 -11.43
C ILE A 269 10.92 -10.80 -10.25
N VAL A 270 10.64 -9.92 -9.29
CA VAL A 270 11.50 -9.68 -8.13
C VAL A 270 11.58 -10.91 -7.21
N VAL A 271 10.45 -11.58 -6.95
CA VAL A 271 10.42 -12.83 -6.15
C VAL A 271 11.26 -13.91 -6.80
N GLU A 272 11.14 -14.08 -8.11
CA GLU A 272 11.89 -15.10 -8.84
C GLU A 272 13.39 -14.78 -8.90
N ALA A 273 13.76 -13.52 -9.06
CA ALA A 273 15.16 -13.09 -8.98
C ALA A 273 15.76 -13.34 -7.60
N ALA A 274 15.02 -13.05 -6.53
CA ALA A 274 15.45 -13.32 -5.16
C ALA A 274 15.63 -14.83 -4.92
N ARG A 275 14.71 -15.66 -5.42
CA ARG A 275 14.81 -17.11 -5.33
C ARG A 275 16.08 -17.65 -6.04
N ARG A 276 16.40 -17.14 -7.23
CA ARG A 276 17.64 -17.51 -7.96
C ARG A 276 18.89 -17.07 -7.19
N ALA A 277 18.85 -15.95 -6.51
CA ALA A 277 19.93 -15.46 -5.67
C ALA A 277 20.04 -16.17 -4.31
N GLY A 278 19.21 -17.19 -4.03
CA GLY A 278 19.22 -17.93 -2.77
C GLY A 278 18.71 -17.12 -1.56
N ILE A 279 18.01 -16.01 -1.80
CA ILE A 279 17.53 -15.13 -0.74
C ILE A 279 16.26 -15.70 -0.13
N GLN A 280 16.27 -15.96 1.16
CA GLN A 280 15.13 -16.48 1.90
C GLN A 280 14.10 -15.38 2.18
N GLY A 281 12.80 -15.76 2.28
CA GLY A 281 11.72 -14.86 2.65
C GLY A 281 10.94 -14.31 1.46
N LYS A 282 9.97 -13.41 1.77
CA LYS A 282 9.04 -12.86 0.77
C LYS A 282 9.55 -11.51 0.24
N VAL A 283 10.64 -11.56 -0.51
CA VAL A 283 11.21 -10.35 -1.14
C VAL A 283 10.18 -9.69 -2.06
N SER A 284 10.16 -8.37 -2.08
CA SER A 284 9.23 -7.58 -2.89
C SER A 284 9.95 -6.34 -3.47
N PRO A 285 9.38 -5.65 -4.48
CA PRO A 285 9.95 -4.41 -5.01
C PRO A 285 10.21 -3.34 -3.93
N HIS A 286 9.45 -3.34 -2.84
CA HIS A 286 9.70 -2.42 -1.72
C HIS A 286 11.02 -2.70 -0.99
N TRP A 287 11.49 -3.95 -0.98
CA TRP A 287 12.79 -4.28 -0.37
C TRP A 287 13.94 -3.63 -1.14
N LEU A 288 13.89 -3.61 -2.48
CA LEU A 288 14.88 -2.90 -3.30
C LEU A 288 14.90 -1.40 -3.01
N ARG A 289 13.73 -0.80 -2.80
CA ARG A 289 13.62 0.60 -2.42
C ARG A 289 14.11 0.84 -0.97
N HIS A 290 13.87 -0.07 -0.04
CA HIS A 290 14.41 -0.02 1.32
C HIS A 290 15.93 -0.13 1.29
N SER A 291 16.47 -1.05 0.50
CA SER A 291 17.92 -1.23 0.31
C SER A 291 18.56 0.01 -0.34
N HIS A 292 17.91 0.62 -1.34
CA HIS A 292 18.36 1.90 -1.90
C HIS A 292 18.52 2.98 -0.81
N ALA A 293 17.50 3.14 0.04
CA ALA A 293 17.52 4.16 1.09
C ALA A 293 18.64 3.91 2.10
N SER A 294 18.75 2.69 2.60
CA SER A 294 19.77 2.30 3.59
C SER A 294 21.17 2.46 3.03
N HIS A 295 21.46 1.89 1.86
CA HIS A 295 22.79 1.95 1.26
C HIS A 295 23.21 3.37 0.87
N ALA A 296 22.26 4.23 0.43
CA ALA A 296 22.55 5.63 0.17
C ALA A 296 22.96 6.37 1.46
N LEU A 297 22.22 6.14 2.56
CA LEU A 297 22.56 6.73 3.86
C LEU A 297 23.88 6.19 4.42
N GLU A 298 24.12 4.89 4.32
CA GLU A 298 25.39 4.25 4.72
C GLU A 298 26.61 4.82 3.96
N ARG A 299 26.40 5.30 2.73
CA ARG A 299 27.40 6.01 1.91
C ARG A 299 27.50 7.51 2.19
N GLY A 300 26.85 8.00 3.23
CA GLY A 300 26.89 9.40 3.65
C GLY A 300 26.01 10.35 2.85
N THR A 301 25.08 9.82 2.04
CA THR A 301 24.11 10.68 1.33
C THR A 301 23.23 11.43 2.34
N PRO A 302 23.09 12.76 2.25
CA PRO A 302 22.24 13.51 3.17
C PRO A 302 20.80 12.97 3.19
N ILE A 303 20.21 12.84 4.38
CA ILE A 303 18.87 12.28 4.57
C ILE A 303 17.80 13.07 3.80
N SER A 304 17.97 14.38 3.64
CA SER A 304 17.09 15.23 2.85
C SER A 304 17.10 14.88 1.36
N LEU A 305 18.28 14.51 0.82
CA LEU A 305 18.41 14.07 -0.55
C LEU A 305 17.80 12.69 -0.76
N VAL A 306 18.00 11.74 0.16
CA VAL A 306 17.33 10.43 0.12
C VAL A 306 15.81 10.59 0.24
N GLN A 307 15.34 11.48 1.12
CA GLN A 307 13.92 11.80 1.26
C GLN A 307 13.31 12.32 -0.05
N SER A 308 13.97 13.29 -0.70
CA SER A 308 13.50 13.87 -1.98
C SER A 308 13.51 12.85 -3.09
N THR A 309 14.57 12.05 -3.23
CA THR A 309 14.69 10.96 -4.21
C THR A 309 13.55 9.95 -4.05
N LEU A 310 13.26 9.55 -2.83
CA LEU A 310 12.18 8.60 -2.55
C LEU A 310 10.79 9.25 -2.61
N GLY A 311 10.68 10.56 -2.46
CA GLY A 311 9.40 11.26 -2.38
C GLY A 311 8.62 10.89 -1.11
N HIS A 312 9.30 10.88 0.04
CA HIS A 312 8.67 10.71 1.34
C HIS A 312 8.11 12.05 1.82
N ALA A 313 6.84 12.05 2.24
CA ALA A 313 6.17 13.26 2.73
C ALA A 313 6.74 13.76 4.08
N SER A 314 7.40 12.86 4.85
CA SER A 314 7.99 13.17 6.15
C SER A 314 9.41 12.62 6.25
N VAL A 315 10.30 13.41 6.83
CA VAL A 315 11.69 12.99 7.16
C VAL A 315 11.68 11.80 8.13
N ALA A 316 10.72 11.73 9.04
CA ALA A 316 10.59 10.61 9.97
C ALA A 316 10.49 9.24 9.25
N THR A 317 9.84 9.21 8.07
CA THR A 317 9.78 7.97 7.25
C THR A 317 11.16 7.58 6.70
N THR A 318 12.02 8.54 6.37
CA THR A 318 13.38 8.28 5.91
C THR A 318 14.31 8.00 7.09
N GLY A 319 14.08 8.66 8.24
CA GLY A 319 14.84 8.44 9.48
C GLY A 319 14.79 6.99 9.99
N LEU A 320 13.73 6.24 9.66
CA LEU A 320 13.65 4.82 10.02
C LEU A 320 14.81 3.97 9.45
N TYR A 321 15.42 4.41 8.34
CA TYR A 321 16.55 3.68 7.74
C TYR A 321 17.87 3.92 8.46
N LEU A 322 18.04 5.05 9.16
CA LEU A 322 19.24 5.34 9.95
C LEU A 322 19.48 4.33 11.08
N HIS A 323 18.37 3.75 11.59
CA HIS A 323 18.42 2.81 12.72
C HIS A 323 18.19 1.35 12.29
N ALA A 324 17.90 1.10 11.02
CA ALA A 324 17.56 -0.25 10.55
C ALA A 324 18.77 -1.18 10.51
N ARG A 325 19.96 -0.64 10.26
CA ARG A 325 21.26 -1.31 10.34
C ARG A 325 22.27 -0.31 10.87
N PRO A 326 22.52 -0.23 12.16
CA PRO A 326 23.52 0.66 12.70
C PRO A 326 24.91 0.21 12.26
N THR A 327 25.53 1.02 11.41
CA THR A 327 26.96 0.88 11.03
C THR A 327 27.83 1.70 11.95
N ASP A 328 27.23 2.57 12.76
CA ASP A 328 27.86 3.45 13.72
C ASP A 328 27.00 3.55 15.00
N SER A 329 27.64 3.84 16.12
CA SER A 329 27.01 4.00 17.42
C SER A 329 27.73 5.10 18.18
N SER A 330 26.99 5.88 18.97
CA SER A 330 27.57 6.87 19.85
C SER A 330 28.63 6.28 20.79
N ALA A 331 28.55 5.00 21.09
CA ALA A 331 29.54 4.29 21.89
C ALA A 331 30.92 4.22 21.21
N LEU A 332 30.98 4.22 19.88
CA LEU A 332 32.25 4.22 19.13
C LEU A 332 32.97 5.58 19.16
N HIS A 333 32.27 6.63 19.60
CA HIS A 333 32.80 8.00 19.67
C HIS A 333 33.10 8.43 21.11
N LEU A 334 32.99 7.53 22.08
CA LEU A 334 33.34 7.79 23.47
C LEU A 334 34.77 7.33 23.75
N PRO A 335 35.59 8.07 24.55
CA PRO A 335 36.97 7.76 24.83
C PRO A 335 37.11 6.69 25.94
N VAL A 336 36.38 5.60 25.87
CA VAL A 336 36.39 4.50 26.85
C VAL A 336 36.74 3.18 26.18
#